data_9e3505f8dcdc22082a9a0680f5d8d255
#
_entry.id   9e3505f8dcdc22082a9a0680f5d8d255
#
_cell.length_a   1.000
_cell.length_b   1.000
_cell.length_c   1.000
_cell.angle_alpha   90.00
_cell.angle_beta   90.00
_cell.angle_gamma   90.00
#
_symmetry.space_group_name_H-M   'P 1'
#
loop_
_entity.id
_entity.type
_entity.pdbx_description
1 polymer ?
#
loop_
_entity_poly.entity_id
_entity_poly.type
_entity_poly.pdbx_seq_one_letter_code
_entity_poly.pdbx_strand_id
1 'polypeptide(L)'
;MKRLFFAVVTLIIALTSCQRSKVNINGRFVGCDADMVYLEQTTTLEQKLLDSVKLAEDGSFALKIEQGEKTPALYTIIYNGERVPLLLSAGESVTLNSAGSVLRNYTVAGSVESELLHDFNKEYVDGVVRLNEILSKYTSQDLSQQEQLELAKQYTQLRNEIKRAQLRFIIEHKENIAAVYALYQRLPNDQNLFSGDGDVIYYRTVADGIEQKYPDSPYLTILRSQIARMDAQLNLLAEMKTVNFPEIAMQDMYGNVQRLSSLEGKVVLLHFWSAAVGNANAMNADLKEIYADYKDQGFEIFQVAVDTSKALWINAVQEQKLPWISVSDLLGESSPTLGAYNITNLPTNFLIDRAGNIVGKNLAGDALVAEIKKFI
;
A
#
# COMPACT_ATOMS: atom_id res chain seq x y z
N MET A 1 -45.86 43.63 -25.75
CA MET A 1 -44.47 43.93 -25.35
C MET A 1 -43.99 43.11 -24.16
N LYS A 2 -44.77 42.90 -23.08
CA LYS A 2 -44.30 42.11 -21.91
C LYS A 2 -44.00 40.61 -22.20
N ARG A 3 -44.72 39.96 -23.12
CA ARG A 3 -44.51 38.55 -23.47
C ARG A 3 -43.26 38.31 -24.37
N LEU A 4 -42.85 39.28 -25.18
CA LEU A 4 -41.66 39.20 -26.00
C LEU A 4 -40.37 39.39 -25.14
N PHE A 5 -40.44 40.20 -24.10
CA PHE A 5 -39.29 40.42 -23.20
C PHE A 5 -39.00 39.18 -22.35
N PHE A 6 -40.01 38.38 -21.97
CA PHE A 6 -39.82 37.14 -21.22
C PHE A 6 -39.20 36.04 -22.07
N ALA A 7 -39.53 35.93 -23.36
CA ALA A 7 -38.96 34.94 -24.27
C ALA A 7 -37.50 35.23 -24.60
N VAL A 8 -37.11 36.51 -24.70
CA VAL A 8 -35.70 36.91 -24.95
C VAL A 8 -34.81 36.65 -23.72
N VAL A 9 -35.34 36.94 -22.50
CA VAL A 9 -34.57 36.64 -21.25
C VAL A 9 -34.38 35.14 -21.04
N THR A 10 -35.41 34.31 -21.34
CA THR A 10 -35.30 32.84 -21.22
C THR A 10 -34.34 32.25 -22.27
N LEU A 11 -34.29 32.80 -23.46
CA LEU A 11 -33.36 32.35 -24.52
C LEU A 11 -31.91 32.71 -24.20
N ILE A 12 -31.65 33.88 -23.58
CA ILE A 12 -30.31 34.29 -23.17
C ILE A 12 -29.78 33.39 -22.02
N ILE A 13 -30.66 33.00 -21.07
CA ILE A 13 -30.29 32.10 -19.97
C ILE A 13 -29.97 30.69 -20.50
N ALA A 14 -30.69 30.18 -21.51
CA ALA A 14 -30.41 28.89 -22.13
C ALA A 14 -29.08 28.86 -22.88
N LEU A 15 -28.72 29.97 -23.55
CA LEU A 15 -27.43 30.08 -24.27
C LEU A 15 -26.25 30.19 -23.30
N THR A 16 -26.39 30.84 -22.14
CA THR A 16 -25.32 30.89 -21.13
C THR A 16 -25.15 29.59 -20.38
N SER A 17 -26.22 28.76 -20.24
CA SER A 17 -26.13 27.45 -19.61
C SER A 17 -25.32 26.43 -20.46
N CYS A 18 -25.48 26.47 -21.79
CA CYS A 18 -24.75 25.57 -22.69
C CYS A 18 -23.26 25.91 -22.81
N GLN A 19 -22.86 27.15 -22.55
CA GLN A 19 -21.47 27.59 -22.58
C GLN A 19 -20.71 27.22 -21.27
N ARG A 20 -21.42 27.03 -20.16
CA ARG A 20 -20.84 26.69 -18.86
C ARG A 20 -20.48 25.22 -18.69
N SER A 21 -20.82 24.35 -19.62
CA SER A 21 -20.47 22.92 -19.56
C SER A 21 -19.22 22.56 -20.32
N LYS A 22 -18.70 23.45 -21.16
CA LYS A 22 -17.54 23.19 -22.02
C LYS A 22 -16.24 23.46 -21.27
N VAL A 23 -15.23 22.63 -21.55
CA VAL A 23 -13.85 22.87 -21.12
C VAL A 23 -13.01 23.13 -22.35
N ASN A 24 -12.19 24.17 -22.33
CA ASN A 24 -11.26 24.48 -23.41
C ASN A 24 -9.83 24.24 -22.91
N ILE A 25 -9.06 23.52 -23.71
CA ILE A 25 -7.65 23.25 -23.45
C ILE A 25 -6.86 23.81 -24.62
N ASN A 26 -6.13 24.89 -24.38
CA ASN A 26 -5.27 25.50 -25.37
C ASN A 26 -3.81 25.31 -24.94
N GLY A 27 -2.91 25.21 -25.88
CA GLY A 27 -1.52 25.05 -25.52
C GLY A 27 -0.55 25.20 -26.69
N ARG A 28 0.73 25.12 -26.32
CA ARG A 28 1.84 25.14 -27.27
C ARG A 28 2.94 24.21 -26.81
N PHE A 29 3.28 23.24 -27.68
CA PHE A 29 4.39 22.32 -27.46
C PHE A 29 5.46 22.57 -28.53
N VAL A 30 6.70 22.72 -28.07
CA VAL A 30 7.84 23.00 -28.96
C VAL A 30 9.02 22.10 -28.61
N GLY A 31 9.81 21.75 -29.63
CA GLY A 31 11.04 20.98 -29.43
C GLY A 31 10.87 19.46 -29.27
N CYS A 32 9.76 18.90 -29.81
CA CYS A 32 9.54 17.46 -29.96
C CYS A 32 9.14 17.13 -31.39
N ASP A 33 9.41 15.91 -31.84
CA ASP A 33 9.17 15.47 -33.21
C ASP A 33 7.75 14.94 -33.49
N ALA A 34 6.93 14.81 -32.43
CA ALA A 34 5.53 14.38 -32.55
C ALA A 34 4.66 15.55 -33.03
N ASP A 35 3.64 15.24 -33.85
CA ASP A 35 2.73 16.23 -34.44
C ASP A 35 1.28 16.06 -33.95
N MET A 36 0.98 15.05 -33.13
CA MET A 36 -0.36 14.75 -32.63
C MET A 36 -0.43 14.86 -31.12
N VAL A 37 -1.46 15.56 -30.63
CA VAL A 37 -1.85 15.61 -29.21
C VAL A 37 -3.14 14.85 -29.05
N TYR A 38 -3.20 13.98 -28.03
CA TYR A 38 -4.39 13.19 -27.71
C TYR A 38 -4.93 13.61 -26.35
N LEU A 39 -6.26 13.56 -26.19
CA LEU A 39 -6.96 13.81 -24.95
C LEU A 39 -7.69 12.55 -24.52
N GLU A 40 -7.35 12.05 -23.35
CA GLU A 40 -8.07 10.94 -22.68
C GLU A 40 -8.80 11.42 -21.45
N GLN A 41 -9.91 10.79 -21.13
CA GLN A 41 -10.55 10.86 -19.82
C GLN A 41 -10.30 9.56 -19.07
N THR A 42 -9.88 9.67 -17.81
CA THR A 42 -9.71 8.53 -16.90
C THR A 42 -10.85 8.55 -15.87
N THR A 43 -11.69 7.54 -15.94
CA THR A 43 -12.74 7.29 -14.95
C THR A 43 -12.31 6.16 -14.01
N THR A 44 -13.16 5.82 -13.05
CA THR A 44 -12.93 4.68 -12.15
C THR A 44 -13.02 3.32 -12.85
N LEU A 45 -13.60 3.27 -14.05
CA LEU A 45 -13.90 2.04 -14.79
C LEU A 45 -13.04 1.88 -16.03
N GLU A 46 -12.70 2.99 -16.70
CA GLU A 46 -12.04 2.94 -18.01
C GLU A 46 -11.19 4.19 -18.29
N GLN A 47 -10.28 4.05 -19.25
CA GLN A 47 -9.61 5.14 -19.93
C GLN A 47 -10.19 5.25 -21.34
N LYS A 48 -10.69 6.43 -21.69
CA LYS A 48 -11.36 6.68 -22.96
C LYS A 48 -10.69 7.81 -23.72
N LEU A 49 -10.27 7.53 -24.94
CA LEU A 49 -9.84 8.58 -25.87
C LEU A 49 -11.04 9.45 -26.23
N LEU A 50 -10.96 10.74 -25.96
CA LEU A 50 -12.02 11.72 -26.25
C LEU A 50 -11.80 12.43 -27.57
N ASP A 51 -10.56 12.89 -27.82
CA ASP A 51 -10.24 13.72 -28.97
C ASP A 51 -8.75 13.64 -29.31
N SER A 52 -8.38 14.11 -30.48
CA SER A 52 -7.00 14.29 -30.90
C SER A 52 -6.88 15.45 -31.91
N VAL A 53 -5.77 16.16 -31.85
CA VAL A 53 -5.52 17.28 -32.74
C VAL A 53 -4.07 17.29 -33.21
N LYS A 54 -3.86 17.71 -34.47
CA LYS A 54 -2.53 17.96 -34.99
C LYS A 54 -2.03 19.32 -34.53
N LEU A 55 -0.75 19.41 -34.15
CA LEU A 55 -0.11 20.69 -33.85
C LEU A 55 -0.07 21.58 -35.09
N ALA A 56 -0.28 22.87 -34.89
CA ALA A 56 0.01 23.88 -35.91
C ALA A 56 1.53 24.01 -36.11
N GLU A 57 1.95 24.71 -37.15
CA GLU A 57 3.38 24.91 -37.50
C GLU A 57 4.18 25.58 -36.36
N ASP A 58 3.52 26.41 -35.56
CA ASP A 58 4.11 27.06 -34.38
C ASP A 58 4.06 26.23 -33.11
N GLY A 59 3.56 24.99 -33.17
CA GLY A 59 3.38 24.07 -32.06
C GLY A 59 2.11 24.29 -31.27
N SER A 60 1.23 25.21 -31.65
CA SER A 60 -0.03 25.46 -30.93
C SER A 60 -1.09 24.39 -31.23
N PHE A 61 -1.99 24.18 -30.24
CA PHE A 61 -3.13 23.28 -30.34
C PHE A 61 -4.33 23.78 -29.52
N ALA A 62 -5.51 23.31 -29.89
CA ALA A 62 -6.74 23.53 -29.12
C ALA A 62 -7.57 22.26 -29.12
N LEU A 63 -7.95 21.83 -27.91
CA LEU A 63 -8.85 20.70 -27.67
C LEU A 63 -10.05 21.18 -26.85
N LYS A 64 -11.17 20.47 -26.96
CA LYS A 64 -12.40 20.87 -26.33
C LYS A 64 -13.17 19.67 -25.81
N ILE A 65 -13.66 19.80 -24.57
CA ILE A 65 -14.59 18.87 -23.99
C ILE A 65 -15.95 19.51 -24.01
N GLU A 66 -16.91 18.92 -24.76
CA GLU A 66 -18.24 19.51 -24.97
C GLU A 66 -19.13 19.47 -23.74
N GLN A 67 -18.95 18.46 -22.88
CA GLN A 67 -19.62 18.32 -21.59
C GLN A 67 -18.59 17.97 -20.52
N GLY A 68 -18.11 18.99 -19.80
CA GLY A 68 -17.26 18.81 -18.64
C GLY A 68 -18.07 18.36 -17.42
N GLU A 69 -17.41 17.65 -16.52
CA GLU A 69 -17.98 17.23 -15.24
C GLU A 69 -18.11 18.45 -14.29
N LYS A 70 -19.10 18.43 -13.42
CA LYS A 70 -19.26 19.48 -12.40
C LYS A 70 -18.14 19.42 -11.33
N THR A 71 -17.78 18.21 -10.92
CA THR A 71 -16.62 17.95 -10.07
C THR A 71 -15.39 17.80 -10.95
N PRO A 72 -14.21 18.31 -10.56
CA PRO A 72 -12.99 18.13 -11.32
C PRO A 72 -12.75 16.64 -11.63
N ALA A 73 -12.68 16.31 -12.91
CA ALA A 73 -12.42 14.95 -13.39
C ALA A 73 -11.01 14.85 -13.95
N LEU A 74 -10.47 13.64 -13.95
CA LEU A 74 -9.12 13.37 -14.42
C LEU A 74 -9.09 13.19 -15.94
N TYR A 75 -8.38 14.07 -16.61
CA TYR A 75 -8.05 14.02 -18.02
C TYR A 75 -6.55 13.86 -18.18
N THR A 76 -6.13 13.33 -19.32
CA THR A 76 -4.70 13.16 -19.63
C THR A 76 -4.43 13.67 -21.03
N ILE A 77 -3.51 14.60 -21.13
CA ILE A 77 -2.92 14.98 -22.40
C ILE A 77 -1.76 14.05 -22.71
N ILE A 78 -1.77 13.45 -23.89
CA ILE A 78 -0.70 12.57 -24.36
C ILE A 78 -0.02 13.23 -25.55
N TYR A 79 1.28 13.39 -25.44
CA TYR A 79 2.11 13.94 -26.50
C TYR A 79 3.49 13.28 -26.48
N ASN A 80 3.95 12.84 -27.63
CA ASN A 80 5.24 12.15 -27.80
C ASN A 80 5.45 10.97 -26.81
N GLY A 81 4.37 10.22 -26.50
CA GLY A 81 4.38 9.11 -25.55
C GLY A 81 4.38 9.51 -24.08
N GLU A 82 4.54 10.79 -23.75
CA GLU A 82 4.45 11.31 -22.40
C GLU A 82 2.99 11.65 -22.04
N ARG A 83 2.65 11.54 -20.76
CA ARG A 83 1.29 11.69 -20.23
C ARG A 83 1.25 12.78 -19.17
N VAL A 84 0.48 13.82 -19.39
CA VAL A 84 0.27 14.94 -18.48
C VAL A 84 -1.15 14.88 -17.91
N PRO A 85 -1.34 14.60 -16.64
CA PRO A 85 -2.65 14.60 -16.02
C PRO A 85 -3.14 16.03 -15.75
N LEU A 86 -4.44 16.25 -15.97
CA LEU A 86 -5.15 17.48 -15.67
C LEU A 86 -6.42 17.15 -14.89
N LEU A 87 -6.77 17.97 -13.93
CA LEU A 87 -8.05 17.92 -13.21
C LEU A 87 -8.89 19.12 -13.65
N LEU A 88 -9.95 18.84 -14.40
CA LEU A 88 -10.76 19.86 -15.05
C LEU A 88 -12.23 19.72 -14.72
N SER A 89 -12.90 20.84 -14.49
CA SER A 89 -14.34 20.93 -14.30
C SER A 89 -15.03 21.77 -15.38
N ALA A 90 -16.33 21.60 -15.51
CA ALA A 90 -17.16 22.31 -16.46
C ALA A 90 -16.98 23.84 -16.36
N GLY A 91 -16.77 24.47 -17.51
CA GLY A 91 -16.62 25.91 -17.62
C GLY A 91 -15.19 26.42 -17.57
N GLU A 92 -14.21 25.56 -17.27
CA GLU A 92 -12.80 25.95 -17.23
C GLU A 92 -12.20 26.13 -18.61
N SER A 93 -11.20 27.01 -18.69
CA SER A 93 -10.39 27.23 -19.86
C SER A 93 -8.92 27.25 -19.42
N VAL A 94 -8.17 26.24 -19.82
CA VAL A 94 -6.78 26.07 -19.39
C VAL A 94 -5.80 26.29 -20.52
N THR A 95 -4.62 26.77 -20.16
CA THR A 95 -3.46 26.89 -21.05
C THR A 95 -2.38 25.95 -20.59
N LEU A 96 -1.93 25.05 -21.49
CA LEU A 96 -0.92 24.03 -21.24
C LEU A 96 0.26 24.22 -22.20
N ASN A 97 1.42 24.62 -21.72
CA ASN A 97 2.60 24.84 -22.55
C ASN A 97 3.77 23.97 -22.10
N SER A 98 4.63 23.60 -23.05
CA SER A 98 5.89 22.92 -22.76
C SER A 98 6.95 23.17 -23.82
N ALA A 99 8.22 23.04 -23.39
CA ALA A 99 9.39 23.03 -24.27
C ALA A 99 10.21 21.76 -23.97
N GLY A 100 10.39 20.89 -24.96
CA GLY A 100 11.02 19.59 -24.81
C GLY A 100 10.10 18.57 -24.14
N SER A 101 10.58 17.81 -23.15
CA SER A 101 9.77 16.82 -22.40
C SER A 101 8.54 17.48 -21.79
N VAL A 102 7.36 17.04 -22.21
CA VAL A 102 6.09 17.59 -21.73
C VAL A 102 5.88 17.23 -20.26
N LEU A 103 6.21 16.01 -19.87
CA LEU A 103 6.02 15.55 -18.48
C LEU A 103 6.87 16.35 -17.46
N ARG A 104 8.06 16.79 -17.85
CA ARG A 104 8.99 17.48 -16.94
C ARG A 104 8.88 18.99 -16.95
N ASN A 105 8.51 19.57 -18.09
CA ASN A 105 8.64 21.01 -18.35
C ASN A 105 7.31 21.70 -18.67
N TYR A 106 6.17 21.01 -18.44
CA TYR A 106 4.90 21.67 -18.73
C TYR A 106 4.57 22.74 -17.68
N THR A 107 3.79 23.70 -18.12
CA THR A 107 3.13 24.69 -17.27
C THR A 107 1.63 24.62 -17.54
N VAL A 108 0.83 24.79 -16.54
CA VAL A 108 -0.62 24.83 -16.64
C VAL A 108 -1.16 26.03 -15.90
N ALA A 109 -2.17 26.70 -16.47
CA ALA A 109 -2.85 27.84 -15.86
C ALA A 109 -4.34 27.84 -16.24
N GLY A 110 -5.20 28.35 -15.36
CA GLY A 110 -6.63 28.51 -15.59
C GLY A 110 -7.50 27.42 -14.98
N SER A 111 -6.91 26.49 -14.20
CA SER A 111 -7.63 25.53 -13.34
C SER A 111 -6.84 25.32 -12.06
N VAL A 112 -7.45 25.68 -10.93
CA VAL A 112 -6.82 25.54 -9.60
C VAL A 112 -6.44 24.09 -9.32
N GLU A 113 -7.28 23.14 -9.65
CA GLU A 113 -7.02 21.72 -9.41
C GLU A 113 -5.89 21.19 -10.31
N SER A 114 -5.79 21.66 -11.56
CA SER A 114 -4.69 21.28 -12.45
C SER A 114 -3.37 21.94 -12.06
N GLU A 115 -3.40 23.16 -11.55
CA GLU A 115 -2.21 23.86 -11.04
C GLU A 115 -1.66 23.15 -9.79
N LEU A 116 -2.52 22.79 -8.83
CA LEU A 116 -2.15 21.98 -7.67
C LEU A 116 -1.59 20.60 -8.07
N LEU A 117 -2.23 19.96 -9.05
CA LEU A 117 -1.77 18.68 -9.57
C LEU A 117 -0.39 18.77 -10.24
N HIS A 118 -0.15 19.86 -10.97
CA HIS A 118 1.16 20.15 -11.57
C HIS A 118 2.25 20.28 -10.50
N ASP A 119 2.00 21.07 -9.46
CA ASP A 119 2.97 21.32 -8.39
C ASP A 119 3.30 20.02 -7.63
N PHE A 120 2.27 19.22 -7.34
CA PHE A 120 2.46 17.89 -6.78
C PHE A 120 3.31 16.99 -7.69
N ASN A 121 2.94 16.88 -8.96
CA ASN A 121 3.61 15.99 -9.91
C ASN A 121 5.06 16.37 -10.15
N LYS A 122 5.39 17.64 -10.17
CA LYS A 122 6.78 18.11 -10.35
C LYS A 122 7.71 17.52 -9.27
N GLU A 123 7.29 17.59 -8.01
CA GLU A 123 8.08 17.07 -6.89
C GLU A 123 8.06 15.53 -6.85
N TYR A 124 6.91 14.94 -7.10
CA TYR A 124 6.71 13.49 -7.09
C TYR A 124 7.49 12.78 -8.21
N VAL A 125 7.42 13.26 -9.45
CA VAL A 125 8.11 12.66 -10.61
C VAL A 125 9.63 12.74 -10.42
N ASP A 126 10.17 13.88 -9.93
CA ASP A 126 11.60 14.00 -9.63
C ASP A 126 12.04 12.96 -8.57
N GLY A 127 11.25 12.80 -7.52
CA GLY A 127 11.49 11.78 -6.51
C GLY A 127 11.48 10.35 -7.07
N VAL A 128 10.52 10.03 -7.95
CA VAL A 128 10.43 8.71 -8.61
C VAL A 128 11.63 8.45 -9.53
N VAL A 129 12.07 9.45 -10.28
CA VAL A 129 13.27 9.32 -11.13
C VAL A 129 14.51 8.99 -10.27
N ARG A 130 14.73 9.71 -9.19
CA ARG A 130 15.84 9.45 -8.26
C ARG A 130 15.75 8.06 -7.61
N LEU A 131 14.55 7.59 -7.25
CA LEU A 131 14.35 6.22 -6.75
C LEU A 131 14.73 5.18 -7.81
N ASN A 132 14.31 5.37 -9.06
CA ASN A 132 14.66 4.46 -10.16
C ASN A 132 16.18 4.43 -10.43
N GLU A 133 16.88 5.54 -10.28
CA GLU A 133 18.35 5.59 -10.38
C GLU A 133 19.03 4.75 -9.29
N ILE A 134 18.53 4.83 -8.04
CA ILE A 134 19.03 3.99 -6.93
C ILE A 134 18.74 2.51 -7.20
N LEU A 135 17.52 2.17 -7.64
CA LEU A 135 17.14 0.78 -7.98
C LEU A 135 17.98 0.22 -9.14
N SER A 136 18.22 1.02 -10.18
CA SER A 136 19.07 0.61 -11.30
C SER A 136 20.49 0.31 -10.86
N LYS A 137 21.06 1.12 -9.96
CA LYS A 137 22.39 0.84 -9.37
C LYS A 137 22.36 -0.43 -8.52
N TYR A 138 21.31 -0.62 -7.70
CA TYR A 138 21.17 -1.79 -6.82
C TYR A 138 21.07 -3.12 -7.59
N THR A 139 20.48 -3.10 -8.80
CA THR A 139 20.36 -4.28 -9.67
C THR A 139 21.57 -4.50 -10.57
N SER A 140 22.57 -3.61 -10.59
CA SER A 140 23.80 -3.82 -11.33
C SER A 140 24.60 -5.00 -10.73
N GLN A 141 25.18 -5.83 -11.60
CA GLN A 141 26.05 -6.94 -11.16
C GLN A 141 27.37 -6.33 -10.64
N ASP A 142 27.95 -6.92 -9.59
CA ASP A 142 29.25 -6.57 -8.99
C ASP A 142 29.26 -5.57 -7.82
N LEU A 143 28.14 -5.42 -7.10
CA LEU A 143 28.14 -4.63 -5.87
C LEU A 143 28.65 -5.42 -4.67
N SER A 144 29.54 -4.84 -3.90
CA SER A 144 29.90 -5.34 -2.57
C SER A 144 28.70 -5.28 -1.61
N GLN A 145 28.71 -6.11 -0.58
CA GLN A 145 27.65 -6.10 0.45
C GLN A 145 27.47 -4.72 1.11
N GLN A 146 28.55 -3.97 1.27
CA GLN A 146 28.52 -2.62 1.86
C GLN A 146 27.84 -1.60 0.93
N GLU A 147 28.09 -1.68 -0.38
CA GLU A 147 27.43 -0.82 -1.38
C GLU A 147 25.93 -1.14 -1.47
N GLN A 148 25.54 -2.41 -1.45
CA GLN A 148 24.15 -2.84 -1.41
C GLN A 148 23.42 -2.26 -0.18
N LEU A 149 24.04 -2.33 1.00
CA LEU A 149 23.47 -1.79 2.24
C LEU A 149 23.30 -0.26 2.17
N GLU A 150 24.29 0.44 1.62
CA GLU A 150 24.23 1.90 1.47
C GLU A 150 23.15 2.33 0.48
N LEU A 151 23.00 1.65 -0.66
CA LEU A 151 21.92 1.92 -1.63
C LEU A 151 20.53 1.62 -1.04
N ALA A 152 20.39 0.52 -0.28
CA ALA A 152 19.13 0.22 0.42
C ALA A 152 18.76 1.30 1.44
N LYS A 153 19.75 1.85 2.16
CA LYS A 153 19.56 2.96 3.08
C LYS A 153 19.15 4.24 2.35
N GLN A 154 19.82 4.59 1.26
CA GLN A 154 19.48 5.75 0.43
C GLN A 154 18.06 5.63 -0.15
N TYR A 155 17.67 4.44 -0.64
CA TYR A 155 16.31 4.17 -1.11
C TYR A 155 15.28 4.43 -0.01
N THR A 156 15.51 3.88 1.19
CA THR A 156 14.60 4.04 2.33
C THR A 156 14.47 5.50 2.77
N GLN A 157 15.56 6.25 2.80
CA GLN A 157 15.57 7.66 3.16
C GLN A 157 14.76 8.49 2.13
N LEU A 158 15.07 8.32 0.85
CA LEU A 158 14.38 9.04 -0.23
C LEU A 158 12.88 8.68 -0.29
N ARG A 159 12.53 7.38 -0.14
CA ARG A 159 11.13 6.93 -0.05
C ARG A 159 10.38 7.64 1.09
N ASN A 160 11.02 7.77 2.25
CA ASN A 160 10.40 8.45 3.40
C ASN A 160 10.30 9.97 3.20
N GLU A 161 11.22 10.58 2.47
CA GLU A 161 11.13 12.00 2.07
C GLU A 161 9.95 12.24 1.15
N ILE A 162 9.80 11.41 0.10
CA ILE A 162 8.67 11.47 -0.84
C ILE A 162 7.35 11.28 -0.09
N LYS A 163 7.25 10.25 0.78
CA LYS A 163 6.03 10.03 1.58
C LYS A 163 5.67 11.25 2.43
N ARG A 164 6.66 11.88 3.06
CA ARG A 164 6.43 13.09 3.89
C ARG A 164 6.00 14.30 3.07
N ALA A 165 6.59 14.51 1.89
CA ALA A 165 6.20 15.59 0.98
C ALA A 165 4.76 15.38 0.49
N GLN A 166 4.44 14.17 0.06
CA GLN A 166 3.11 13.78 -0.38
C GLN A 166 2.06 13.95 0.73
N LEU A 167 2.37 13.54 1.98
CA LEU A 167 1.49 13.76 3.13
C LEU A 167 1.23 15.24 3.40
N ARG A 168 2.25 16.09 3.33
CA ARG A 168 2.10 17.54 3.47
C ARG A 168 1.11 18.08 2.46
N PHE A 169 1.33 17.75 1.17
CA PHE A 169 0.43 18.16 0.10
C PHE A 169 -1.02 17.70 0.33
N ILE A 170 -1.22 16.42 0.71
CA ILE A 170 -2.54 15.86 0.98
C ILE A 170 -3.27 16.63 2.10
N ILE A 171 -2.58 16.94 3.19
CA ILE A 171 -3.18 17.64 4.34
C ILE A 171 -3.47 19.10 4.00
N GLU A 172 -2.56 19.78 3.32
CA GLU A 172 -2.72 21.18 2.93
C GLU A 172 -3.86 21.37 1.92
N HIS A 173 -4.09 20.37 1.06
CA HIS A 173 -5.07 20.44 -0.03
C HIS A 173 -6.21 19.42 0.11
N LYS A 174 -6.55 19.00 1.33
CA LYS A 174 -7.54 17.95 1.63
C LYS A 174 -8.92 18.15 1.01
N GLU A 175 -9.28 19.38 0.67
CA GLU A 175 -10.55 19.75 0.04
C GLU A 175 -10.52 19.73 -1.51
N ASN A 176 -9.34 19.43 -2.08
CA ASN A 176 -9.09 19.43 -3.51
C ASN A 176 -8.99 18.00 -4.08
N ILE A 177 -9.50 17.81 -5.28
CA ILE A 177 -9.42 16.49 -5.96
C ILE A 177 -7.95 16.11 -6.23
N ALA A 178 -7.06 17.07 -6.35
CA ALA A 178 -5.62 16.83 -6.43
C ALA A 178 -5.07 16.02 -5.23
N ALA A 179 -5.62 16.20 -4.02
CA ALA A 179 -5.25 15.39 -2.86
C ALA A 179 -5.73 13.94 -2.98
N VAL A 180 -6.90 13.70 -3.61
CA VAL A 180 -7.35 12.34 -3.93
C VAL A 180 -6.36 11.69 -4.89
N TYR A 181 -5.95 12.38 -5.96
CA TYR A 181 -4.94 11.88 -6.89
C TYR A 181 -3.64 11.52 -6.15
N ALA A 182 -3.16 12.40 -5.28
CA ALA A 182 -1.95 12.19 -4.50
C ALA A 182 -2.03 10.95 -3.59
N LEU A 183 -3.17 10.65 -2.96
CA LEU A 183 -3.38 9.46 -2.12
C LEU A 183 -3.16 8.14 -2.86
N TYR A 184 -3.43 8.10 -4.16
CA TYR A 184 -3.35 6.88 -4.98
C TYR A 184 -2.07 6.76 -5.80
N GLN A 185 -1.11 7.68 -5.65
CA GLN A 185 0.18 7.56 -6.31
C GLN A 185 1.04 6.46 -5.67
N ARG A 186 1.78 5.74 -6.52
CA ARG A 186 2.58 4.55 -6.14
C ARG A 186 4.04 4.79 -6.50
N LEU A 187 4.93 4.43 -5.59
CA LEU A 187 6.35 4.43 -5.88
C LEU A 187 6.78 3.14 -6.60
N PRO A 188 7.91 3.14 -7.30
CA PRO A 188 8.48 1.92 -7.86
C PRO A 188 8.65 0.85 -6.79
N ASN A 189 8.21 -0.38 -7.09
CA ASN A 189 8.23 -1.53 -6.17
C ASN A 189 7.42 -1.36 -4.87
N ASP A 190 6.59 -0.33 -4.76
CA ASP A 190 5.70 -0.11 -3.62
C ASP A 190 4.25 0.00 -4.13
N GLN A 191 3.48 -1.05 -3.89
CA GLN A 191 2.12 -1.14 -4.42
C GLN A 191 1.14 -0.16 -3.77
N ASN A 192 1.42 0.30 -2.55
CA ASN A 192 0.55 1.24 -1.85
C ASN A 192 1.31 1.99 -0.74
N LEU A 193 1.68 3.22 -1.01
CA LEU A 193 2.45 4.07 -0.08
C LEU A 193 1.68 4.40 1.21
N PHE A 194 0.35 4.41 1.14
CA PHE A 194 -0.58 4.69 2.25
C PHE A 194 -1.42 3.45 2.60
N SER A 195 -0.77 2.34 2.93
CA SER A 195 -1.42 1.08 3.31
C SER A 195 -1.15 0.63 4.74
N GLY A 196 -0.40 1.42 5.51
CA GLY A 196 -0.14 1.13 6.92
C GLY A 196 -1.40 1.26 7.78
N ASP A 197 -1.42 0.58 8.92
CA ASP A 197 -2.57 0.53 9.83
C ASP A 197 -3.06 1.93 10.28
N GLY A 198 -2.15 2.90 10.40
CA GLY A 198 -2.49 4.29 10.73
C GLY A 198 -2.88 5.18 9.55
N ASP A 199 -2.67 4.74 8.31
CA ASP A 199 -2.83 5.60 7.13
C ASP A 199 -4.31 5.86 6.77
N VAL A 200 -5.27 5.11 7.32
CA VAL A 200 -6.71 5.32 7.13
C VAL A 200 -7.14 6.75 7.50
N ILE A 201 -6.44 7.39 8.43
CA ILE A 201 -6.73 8.78 8.84
C ILE A 201 -6.61 9.76 7.67
N TYR A 202 -5.67 9.57 6.76
CA TYR A 202 -5.48 10.43 5.61
C TYR A 202 -6.63 10.30 4.60
N TYR A 203 -7.11 9.07 4.36
CA TYR A 203 -8.29 8.83 3.53
C TYR A 203 -9.55 9.47 4.11
N ARG A 204 -9.76 9.38 5.43
CA ARG A 204 -10.87 10.06 6.12
C ARG A 204 -10.75 11.57 5.99
N THR A 205 -9.57 12.13 6.27
CA THR A 205 -9.31 13.58 6.20
C THR A 205 -9.62 14.14 4.80
N VAL A 206 -9.22 13.43 3.75
CA VAL A 206 -9.54 13.83 2.37
C VAL A 206 -11.01 13.62 2.06
N ALA A 207 -11.61 12.50 2.47
CA ALA A 207 -13.03 12.24 2.23
C ALA A 207 -13.92 13.34 2.86
N ASP A 208 -13.63 13.73 4.10
CA ASP A 208 -14.36 14.78 4.80
C ASP A 208 -14.20 16.15 4.11
N GLY A 209 -12.98 16.48 3.65
CA GLY A 209 -12.72 17.72 2.92
C GLY A 209 -13.42 17.75 1.55
N ILE A 210 -13.38 16.65 0.80
CA ILE A 210 -14.06 16.52 -0.49
C ILE A 210 -15.59 16.58 -0.32
N GLU A 211 -16.15 15.95 0.72
CA GLU A 211 -17.60 15.99 0.99
C GLU A 211 -18.09 17.40 1.25
N GLN A 212 -17.30 18.24 1.94
CA GLN A 212 -17.64 19.64 2.18
C GLN A 212 -17.66 20.48 0.89
N LYS A 213 -16.68 20.28 -0.01
CA LYS A 213 -16.53 21.08 -1.22
C LYS A 213 -17.25 20.50 -2.43
N TYR A 214 -17.27 19.19 -2.56
CA TYR A 214 -17.82 18.44 -3.68
C TYR A 214 -18.70 17.26 -3.20
N PRO A 215 -19.86 17.50 -2.56
CA PRO A 215 -20.70 16.47 -1.93
C PRO A 215 -21.16 15.37 -2.90
N ASP A 216 -21.30 15.69 -4.18
CA ASP A 216 -21.72 14.76 -5.23
C ASP A 216 -20.54 14.13 -5.98
N SER A 217 -19.32 14.25 -5.45
CA SER A 217 -18.12 13.75 -6.11
C SER A 217 -18.10 12.22 -6.21
N PRO A 218 -17.85 11.63 -7.39
CA PRO A 218 -17.69 10.19 -7.54
C PRO A 218 -16.50 9.65 -6.77
N TYR A 219 -15.50 10.47 -6.47
CA TYR A 219 -14.33 10.08 -5.68
C TYR A 219 -14.67 9.74 -4.22
N LEU A 220 -15.78 10.29 -3.66
CA LEU A 220 -16.25 9.95 -2.31
C LEU A 220 -16.59 8.46 -2.19
N THR A 221 -17.21 7.87 -3.20
CA THR A 221 -17.52 6.43 -3.21
C THR A 221 -16.25 5.59 -3.12
N ILE A 222 -15.19 5.98 -3.86
CA ILE A 222 -13.91 5.29 -3.86
C ILE A 222 -13.22 5.42 -2.49
N LEU A 223 -13.14 6.64 -1.97
CA LEU A 223 -12.53 6.92 -0.67
C LEU A 223 -13.23 6.17 0.46
N ARG A 224 -14.55 6.21 0.51
CA ARG A 224 -15.35 5.50 1.52
C ARG A 224 -15.20 3.98 1.42
N SER A 225 -15.15 3.44 0.20
CA SER A 225 -14.89 2.02 -0.03
C SER A 225 -13.49 1.61 0.44
N GLN A 226 -12.48 2.45 0.22
CA GLN A 226 -11.11 2.21 0.70
C GLN A 226 -11.03 2.28 2.22
N ILE A 227 -11.66 3.30 2.84
CA ILE A 227 -11.76 3.44 4.31
C ILE A 227 -12.41 2.20 4.91
N ALA A 228 -13.56 1.75 4.36
CA ALA A 228 -14.26 0.57 4.86
C ALA A 228 -13.39 -0.71 4.79
N ARG A 229 -12.57 -0.86 3.73
CA ARG A 229 -11.63 -1.99 3.62
C ARG A 229 -10.53 -1.91 4.67
N MET A 230 -9.94 -0.73 4.88
CA MET A 230 -8.89 -0.52 5.88
C MET A 230 -9.43 -0.72 7.30
N ASP A 231 -10.64 -0.24 7.59
CA ASP A 231 -11.29 -0.45 8.89
C ASP A 231 -11.60 -1.93 9.14
N ALA A 232 -12.10 -2.65 8.14
CA ALA A 232 -12.36 -4.08 8.26
C ALA A 232 -11.06 -4.85 8.55
N GLN A 233 -9.94 -4.46 7.93
CA GLN A 233 -8.62 -5.03 8.22
C GLN A 233 -8.16 -4.71 9.65
N LEU A 234 -8.33 -3.46 10.10
CA LEU A 234 -7.99 -3.05 11.47
C LEU A 234 -8.86 -3.77 12.51
N ASN A 235 -10.17 -3.92 12.26
CA ASN A 235 -11.07 -4.66 13.13
C ASN A 235 -10.71 -6.14 13.21
N LEU A 236 -10.38 -6.76 12.08
CA LEU A 236 -9.90 -8.15 12.05
C LEU A 236 -8.61 -8.30 12.88
N LEU A 237 -7.66 -7.38 12.73
CA LEU A 237 -6.43 -7.36 13.53
C LEU A 237 -6.72 -7.09 15.01
N ALA A 238 -7.73 -6.28 15.35
CA ALA A 238 -8.14 -6.01 16.72
C ALA A 238 -8.88 -7.20 17.32
N GLU A 239 -9.73 -7.90 16.55
CA GLU A 239 -10.37 -9.16 16.98
C GLU A 239 -9.33 -10.26 17.18
N MET A 240 -8.28 -10.31 16.35
CA MET A 240 -7.14 -11.20 16.55
C MET A 240 -6.33 -10.82 17.83
N LYS A 241 -6.36 -9.56 18.25
CA LYS A 241 -5.74 -9.09 19.51
C LYS A 241 -6.57 -9.36 20.77
N THR A 242 -7.84 -9.72 20.65
CA THR A 242 -8.66 -10.20 21.80
C THR A 242 -8.37 -11.67 22.15
N VAL A 243 -7.80 -12.42 21.20
CA VAL A 243 -7.00 -13.60 21.48
C VAL A 243 -5.56 -13.11 21.47
N ASN A 244 -4.89 -13.10 22.60
CA ASN A 244 -3.56 -12.52 22.77
C ASN A 244 -2.45 -13.14 21.89
N PHE A 245 -2.80 -14.14 21.06
CA PHE A 245 -1.97 -14.77 20.03
C PHE A 245 -2.85 -15.30 18.89
N PRO A 246 -2.39 -15.35 17.64
CA PRO A 246 -3.09 -16.03 16.53
C PRO A 246 -3.31 -17.51 16.85
N GLU A 247 -4.55 -17.99 16.72
CA GLU A 247 -4.84 -19.40 16.93
C GLU A 247 -4.09 -20.30 15.96
N ILE A 248 -3.56 -21.41 16.47
CA ILE A 248 -2.97 -22.49 15.67
C ILE A 248 -3.77 -23.77 15.94
N ALA A 249 -4.36 -24.33 14.90
CA ALA A 249 -5.05 -25.61 14.94
C ALA A 249 -4.49 -26.51 13.83
N MET A 250 -3.58 -27.42 14.19
CA MET A 250 -2.89 -28.30 13.25
C MET A 250 -2.87 -29.74 13.75
N GLN A 251 -2.64 -30.70 12.83
CA GLN A 251 -2.55 -32.10 13.19
C GLN A 251 -1.20 -32.43 13.83
N ASP A 252 -1.23 -33.26 14.89
CA ASP A 252 -0.05 -33.93 15.40
C ASP A 252 0.33 -35.13 14.52
N MET A 253 1.43 -35.82 14.87
CA MET A 253 1.91 -36.97 14.10
C MET A 253 0.93 -38.16 14.07
N TYR A 254 -0.05 -38.20 14.97
CA TYR A 254 -1.10 -39.22 15.05
C TYR A 254 -2.37 -38.81 14.30
N GLY A 255 -2.46 -37.58 13.80
CA GLY A 255 -3.61 -37.04 13.08
C GLY A 255 -4.65 -36.34 13.96
N ASN A 256 -4.39 -36.17 15.27
CA ASN A 256 -5.26 -35.42 16.16
C ASN A 256 -5.02 -33.92 16.00
N VAL A 257 -6.09 -33.13 15.96
CA VAL A 257 -5.98 -31.67 15.93
C VAL A 257 -5.61 -31.15 17.29
N GLN A 258 -4.44 -30.52 17.37
CA GLN A 258 -3.96 -29.80 18.55
C GLN A 258 -4.22 -28.30 18.34
N ARG A 259 -4.65 -27.62 19.39
CA ARG A 259 -4.93 -26.17 19.39
C ARG A 259 -4.02 -25.45 20.37
N LEU A 260 -3.43 -24.34 19.96
CA LEU A 260 -2.61 -23.51 20.85
C LEU A 260 -3.44 -22.96 22.00
N SER A 261 -4.69 -22.56 21.77
CA SER A 261 -5.63 -22.10 22.79
C SER A 261 -5.96 -23.15 23.85
N SER A 262 -5.76 -24.45 23.59
CA SER A 262 -5.96 -25.50 24.60
C SER A 262 -4.94 -25.44 25.75
N LEU A 263 -3.90 -24.63 25.60
CA LEU A 263 -2.83 -24.43 26.59
C LEU A 263 -3.00 -23.15 27.42
N GLU A 264 -4.16 -22.48 27.33
CA GLU A 264 -4.46 -21.34 28.20
C GLU A 264 -4.22 -21.66 29.70
N GLY A 265 -3.64 -20.71 30.42
CA GLY A 265 -3.25 -20.87 31.82
C GLY A 265 -1.87 -21.49 32.01
N LYS A 266 -1.20 -21.96 30.98
CA LYS A 266 0.20 -22.38 30.99
C LYS A 266 1.12 -21.30 30.47
N VAL A 267 2.41 -21.39 30.80
CA VAL A 267 3.48 -20.67 30.11
C VAL A 267 3.88 -21.49 28.89
N VAL A 268 3.73 -20.96 27.69
CA VAL A 268 3.92 -21.75 26.46
C VAL A 268 5.07 -21.18 25.62
N LEU A 269 6.01 -22.06 25.25
CA LEU A 269 6.99 -21.76 24.22
C LEU A 269 6.40 -22.23 22.87
N LEU A 270 5.91 -21.28 22.08
CA LEU A 270 5.54 -21.52 20.69
C LEU A 270 6.80 -21.50 19.84
N HIS A 271 7.18 -22.66 19.28
CA HIS A 271 8.45 -22.82 18.58
C HIS A 271 8.23 -23.30 17.14
N PHE A 272 8.64 -22.46 16.18
CA PHE A 272 8.63 -22.77 14.73
C PHE A 272 9.99 -23.30 14.32
N TRP A 273 10.01 -24.47 13.68
CA TRP A 273 11.22 -25.14 13.27
C TRP A 273 11.05 -25.93 11.98
N SER A 274 12.13 -26.45 11.43
CA SER A 274 12.11 -27.45 10.35
C SER A 274 13.15 -28.52 10.63
N ALA A 275 12.77 -29.77 10.39
CA ALA A 275 13.69 -30.91 10.51
C ALA A 275 14.84 -30.84 9.49
N ALA A 276 14.68 -30.09 8.40
CA ALA A 276 15.70 -29.88 7.38
C ALA A 276 16.79 -28.86 7.79
N VAL A 277 16.56 -28.07 8.85
CA VAL A 277 17.51 -27.02 9.28
C VAL A 277 18.61 -27.63 10.17
N GLY A 278 19.86 -27.45 9.79
CA GLY A 278 21.01 -28.19 10.35
C GLY A 278 21.29 -28.02 11.86
N ASN A 279 20.79 -26.97 12.52
CA ASN A 279 20.94 -26.76 13.96
C ASN A 279 19.71 -27.18 14.80
N ALA A 280 18.68 -27.71 14.16
CA ALA A 280 17.43 -28.12 14.84
C ALA A 280 17.65 -29.14 15.95
N ASN A 281 18.54 -30.11 15.74
CA ASN A 281 18.83 -31.16 16.72
C ASN A 281 19.48 -30.60 18.02
N ALA A 282 20.45 -29.69 17.89
CA ALA A 282 21.10 -29.06 19.04
C ALA A 282 20.09 -28.22 19.85
N MET A 283 19.29 -27.42 19.17
CA MET A 283 18.29 -26.58 19.82
C MET A 283 17.21 -27.40 20.53
N ASN A 284 16.73 -28.48 19.92
CA ASN A 284 15.77 -29.38 20.57
C ASN A 284 16.38 -30.10 21.77
N ALA A 285 17.69 -30.40 21.76
CA ALA A 285 18.36 -30.99 22.92
C ALA A 285 18.33 -30.03 24.12
N ASP A 286 18.68 -28.76 23.93
CA ASP A 286 18.63 -27.72 24.98
C ASP A 286 17.17 -27.53 25.49
N LEU A 287 16.20 -27.50 24.60
CA LEU A 287 14.79 -27.38 24.97
C LEU A 287 14.28 -28.58 25.79
N LYS A 288 14.82 -29.78 25.57
CA LYS A 288 14.45 -30.97 26.36
C LYS A 288 14.86 -30.84 27.83
N GLU A 289 16.05 -30.31 28.09
CA GLU A 289 16.51 -30.07 29.47
C GLU A 289 15.60 -29.04 30.15
N ILE A 290 15.35 -27.91 29.49
CA ILE A 290 14.46 -26.86 30.02
C ILE A 290 13.04 -27.42 30.25
N TYR A 291 12.51 -28.18 29.29
CA TYR A 291 11.17 -28.76 29.43
C TYR A 291 11.07 -29.73 30.57
N ALA A 292 12.08 -30.57 30.79
CA ALA A 292 12.12 -31.50 31.90
C ALA A 292 12.04 -30.80 33.29
N ASP A 293 12.69 -29.63 33.40
CA ASP A 293 12.75 -28.87 34.66
C ASP A 293 11.45 -28.10 34.97
N TYR A 294 10.70 -27.68 33.94
CA TYR A 294 9.58 -26.72 34.12
C TYR A 294 8.20 -27.26 33.75
N LYS A 295 8.05 -28.39 33.04
CA LYS A 295 6.75 -28.95 32.60
C LYS A 295 5.76 -29.16 33.75
N ASP A 296 6.25 -29.64 34.90
CA ASP A 296 5.41 -29.92 36.05
C ASP A 296 5.01 -28.64 36.83
N GLN A 297 5.57 -27.48 36.44
CA GLN A 297 5.28 -26.16 36.95
C GLN A 297 4.36 -25.35 36.05
N GLY A 298 3.81 -25.99 34.99
CA GLY A 298 2.87 -25.36 34.04
C GLY A 298 3.52 -24.76 32.82
N PHE A 299 4.76 -25.16 32.49
CA PHE A 299 5.40 -24.84 31.23
C PHE A 299 5.06 -25.90 30.18
N GLU A 300 4.83 -25.45 28.93
CA GLU A 300 4.57 -26.32 27.80
C GLU A 300 5.31 -25.82 26.53
N ILE A 301 5.62 -26.73 25.62
CA ILE A 301 6.13 -26.39 24.30
C ILE A 301 5.10 -26.79 23.24
N PHE A 302 4.70 -25.83 22.42
CA PHE A 302 3.89 -26.06 21.22
C PHE A 302 4.78 -25.83 20.00
N GLN A 303 5.16 -26.93 19.36
CA GLN A 303 6.16 -26.88 18.28
C GLN A 303 5.49 -27.06 16.92
N VAL A 304 5.69 -26.10 16.02
CA VAL A 304 5.17 -26.07 14.66
C VAL A 304 6.27 -26.44 13.68
N ALA A 305 6.15 -27.60 13.03
CA ALA A 305 7.07 -28.02 11.99
C ALA A 305 6.70 -27.41 10.63
N VAL A 306 7.63 -26.65 10.05
CA VAL A 306 7.51 -25.99 8.75
C VAL A 306 8.16 -26.86 7.68
N ASP A 307 7.74 -28.12 7.60
CA ASP A 307 8.21 -29.09 6.65
C ASP A 307 7.09 -29.50 5.68
N THR A 308 7.42 -29.77 4.42
CA THR A 308 6.47 -30.31 3.44
C THR A 308 6.40 -31.83 3.46
N SER A 309 7.41 -32.48 4.08
CA SER A 309 7.49 -33.93 4.19
C SER A 309 7.06 -34.42 5.56
N LYS A 310 5.88 -35.08 5.60
CA LYS A 310 5.37 -35.71 6.83
C LYS A 310 6.36 -36.74 7.42
N ALA A 311 7.00 -37.52 6.56
CA ALA A 311 7.96 -38.55 7.00
C ALA A 311 9.22 -37.91 7.63
N LEU A 312 9.75 -36.85 7.07
CA LEU A 312 10.93 -36.15 7.61
C LEU A 312 10.63 -35.59 8.99
N TRP A 313 9.50 -34.87 9.14
CA TRP A 313 9.06 -34.32 10.40
C TRP A 313 8.85 -35.40 11.48
N ILE A 314 8.05 -36.45 11.17
CA ILE A 314 7.76 -37.52 12.13
C ILE A 314 9.03 -38.26 12.55
N ASN A 315 9.90 -38.61 11.62
CA ASN A 315 11.16 -39.26 11.92
C ASN A 315 12.02 -38.40 12.88
N ALA A 316 12.13 -37.08 12.61
CA ALA A 316 12.88 -36.19 13.48
C ALA A 316 12.29 -36.11 14.90
N VAL A 317 10.95 -36.04 15.03
CA VAL A 317 10.26 -36.06 16.35
C VAL A 317 10.54 -37.35 17.11
N GLN A 318 10.48 -38.50 16.42
CA GLN A 318 10.66 -39.82 17.02
C GLN A 318 12.13 -40.10 17.39
N GLU A 319 13.07 -39.82 16.47
CA GLU A 319 14.51 -40.02 16.71
C GLU A 319 15.02 -39.18 17.87
N GLN A 320 14.58 -37.91 17.95
CA GLN A 320 14.94 -36.99 19.00
C GLN A 320 14.12 -37.23 20.28
N LYS A 321 13.08 -38.07 20.26
CA LYS A 321 12.16 -38.35 21.37
C LYS A 321 11.64 -37.04 22.00
N LEU A 322 11.06 -36.17 21.15
CA LEU A 322 10.54 -34.89 21.60
C LEU A 322 9.29 -35.11 22.48
N PRO A 323 9.27 -34.63 23.74
CA PRO A 323 8.22 -35.00 24.70
C PRO A 323 7.02 -34.05 24.71
N TRP A 324 7.00 -33.03 23.87
CA TRP A 324 6.01 -31.97 23.79
C TRP A 324 5.09 -32.08 22.58
N ILE A 325 4.15 -31.16 22.45
CA ILE A 325 3.23 -31.09 21.32
C ILE A 325 3.98 -30.66 20.05
N SER A 326 3.98 -31.48 19.01
CA SER A 326 4.54 -31.16 17.70
C SER A 326 3.48 -31.33 16.63
N VAL A 327 3.25 -30.27 15.84
CA VAL A 327 2.20 -30.18 14.82
C VAL A 327 2.75 -29.68 13.50
N SER A 328 2.02 -29.96 12.39
CA SER A 328 2.36 -29.44 11.07
C SER A 328 1.10 -29.37 10.18
N ASP A 329 1.06 -28.39 9.27
CA ASP A 329 0.13 -28.34 8.16
C ASP A 329 0.71 -28.89 6.84
N LEU A 330 1.98 -29.23 6.85
CA LEU A 330 2.75 -29.76 5.70
C LEU A 330 2.80 -28.79 4.50
N LEU A 331 2.56 -27.50 4.70
CA LEU A 331 2.59 -26.48 3.66
C LEU A 331 3.96 -25.82 3.51
N GLY A 332 4.93 -26.10 4.39
CA GLY A 332 6.26 -25.53 4.36
C GLY A 332 6.21 -24.00 4.46
N GLU A 333 6.98 -23.31 3.63
CA GLU A 333 7.01 -21.85 3.57
C GLU A 333 5.69 -21.19 3.16
N SER A 334 4.74 -21.98 2.60
CA SER A 334 3.39 -21.50 2.24
C SER A 334 2.40 -21.58 3.40
N SER A 335 2.83 -21.99 4.60
CA SER A 335 1.96 -22.05 5.77
C SER A 335 1.42 -20.66 6.14
N PRO A 336 0.09 -20.48 6.24
CA PRO A 336 -0.52 -19.22 6.64
C PRO A 336 -0.07 -18.76 8.04
N THR A 337 0.32 -19.71 8.89
CA THR A 337 0.77 -19.46 10.26
C THR A 337 2.07 -18.65 10.29
N LEU A 338 2.96 -18.82 9.30
CA LEU A 338 4.17 -18.00 9.19
C LEU A 338 3.84 -16.53 8.98
N GLY A 339 2.84 -16.24 8.13
CA GLY A 339 2.34 -14.87 7.92
C GLY A 339 1.69 -14.29 9.16
N ALA A 340 0.85 -15.09 9.86
CA ALA A 340 0.15 -14.65 11.07
C ALA A 340 1.10 -14.25 12.21
N TYR A 341 2.26 -14.92 12.34
CA TYR A 341 3.30 -14.65 13.34
C TYR A 341 4.46 -13.81 12.81
N ASN A 342 4.38 -13.32 11.56
CA ASN A 342 5.44 -12.55 10.90
C ASN A 342 6.82 -13.24 11.00
N ILE A 343 6.86 -14.52 10.59
CA ILE A 343 8.07 -15.34 10.64
C ILE A 343 8.77 -15.27 9.28
N THR A 344 10.00 -14.79 9.30
CA THR A 344 10.87 -14.67 8.12
C THR A 344 12.07 -15.61 8.14
N ASN A 345 12.38 -16.18 9.31
CA ASN A 345 13.53 -17.09 9.48
C ASN A 345 13.18 -18.23 10.44
N LEU A 346 13.77 -19.39 10.22
CA LEU A 346 13.66 -20.55 11.12
C LEU A 346 15.05 -20.89 11.71
N PRO A 347 15.09 -21.34 12.96
CA PRO A 347 14.00 -21.44 13.91
C PRO A 347 13.61 -20.08 14.51
N THR A 348 12.35 -19.92 14.92
CA THR A 348 11.84 -18.75 15.63
C THR A 348 10.94 -19.22 16.75
N ASN A 349 10.98 -18.57 17.92
CA ASN A 349 10.09 -18.89 19.03
C ASN A 349 9.48 -17.62 19.66
N PHE A 350 8.35 -17.84 20.34
CA PHE A 350 7.65 -16.86 21.15
C PHE A 350 7.34 -17.48 22.52
N LEU A 351 7.59 -16.73 23.59
CA LEU A 351 7.15 -17.12 24.93
C LEU A 351 5.81 -16.45 25.21
N ILE A 352 4.81 -17.24 25.59
CA ILE A 352 3.45 -16.81 25.91
C ILE A 352 3.24 -17.03 27.40
N ASP A 353 2.77 -16.00 28.12
CA ASP A 353 2.46 -16.09 29.53
C ASP A 353 1.10 -16.80 29.81
N ARG A 354 0.74 -17.00 31.07
CA ARG A 354 -0.51 -17.66 31.50
C ARG A 354 -1.77 -16.89 31.10
N ALA A 355 -1.65 -15.58 30.85
CA ALA A 355 -2.73 -14.72 30.37
C ALA A 355 -2.83 -14.69 28.84
N GLY A 356 -1.94 -15.41 28.12
CA GLY A 356 -1.90 -15.47 26.67
C GLY A 356 -1.15 -14.33 26.01
N ASN A 357 -0.40 -13.50 26.75
CA ASN A 357 0.39 -12.43 26.15
C ASN A 357 1.73 -12.96 25.66
N ILE A 358 2.17 -12.52 24.47
CA ILE A 358 3.53 -12.78 23.99
C ILE A 358 4.49 -11.88 24.78
N VAL A 359 5.32 -12.49 25.61
CA VAL A 359 6.25 -11.79 26.53
C VAL A 359 7.71 -11.89 26.09
N GLY A 360 8.01 -12.73 25.09
CA GLY A 360 9.37 -12.89 24.57
C GLY A 360 9.41 -13.44 23.14
N LYS A 361 10.49 -13.16 22.43
CA LYS A 361 10.74 -13.68 21.07
C LYS A 361 12.21 -14.07 20.93
N ASN A 362 12.46 -15.20 20.25
CA ASN A 362 13.79 -15.72 19.95
C ASN A 362 14.67 -15.91 21.22
N LEU A 363 14.07 -16.45 22.27
CA LEU A 363 14.75 -16.76 23.53
C LEU A 363 15.40 -18.14 23.46
N ALA A 364 16.60 -18.27 24.07
CA ALA A 364 17.34 -19.54 24.15
C ALA A 364 18.18 -19.61 25.44
N GLY A 365 18.52 -20.82 25.88
CA GLY A 365 19.40 -21.06 27.02
C GLY A 365 18.96 -20.31 28.28
N ASP A 366 19.92 -19.69 28.97
CA ASP A 366 19.69 -18.97 30.23
C ASP A 366 18.67 -17.82 30.09
N ALA A 367 18.61 -17.16 28.94
CA ALA A 367 17.64 -16.08 28.70
C ALA A 367 16.19 -16.62 28.68
N LEU A 368 15.97 -17.78 28.05
CA LEU A 368 14.67 -18.45 28.05
C LEU A 368 14.29 -18.88 29.47
N VAL A 369 15.21 -19.49 30.19
CA VAL A 369 15.00 -19.92 31.58
C VAL A 369 14.66 -18.75 32.50
N ALA A 370 15.41 -17.64 32.34
CA ALA A 370 15.15 -16.43 33.15
C ALA A 370 13.75 -15.84 32.90
N GLU A 371 13.28 -15.90 31.65
CA GLU A 371 11.97 -15.38 31.29
C GLU A 371 10.85 -16.33 31.75
N ILE A 372 10.98 -17.66 31.58
CA ILE A 372 10.04 -18.66 32.06
C ILE A 372 9.80 -18.47 33.56
N LYS A 373 10.85 -18.31 34.38
CA LYS A 373 10.76 -18.13 35.84
C LYS A 373 9.93 -16.94 36.32
N LYS A 374 9.67 -15.97 35.45
CA LYS A 374 8.84 -14.80 35.82
C LYS A 374 7.35 -15.12 35.78
N PHE A 375 6.94 -16.17 35.05
CA PHE A 375 5.53 -16.43 34.74
C PHE A 375 5.02 -17.80 35.18
N ILE A 376 5.90 -18.70 35.66
CA ILE A 376 5.51 -20.01 36.23
C ILE A 376 5.11 -19.95 37.69
#